data_747fa14fae8e2168cb1f0683f05dbf7e
#
_entry.id   747fa14fae8e2168cb1f0683f05dbf7e
#
_cell.length_a   1.000
_cell.length_b   1.000
_cell.length_c   1.000
_cell.angle_alpha   90.00
_cell.angle_beta   90.00
_cell.angle_gamma   90.00
#
_symmetry.space_group_name_H-M   'P 1'
#
loop_
_entity.id
_entity.type
_entity.pdbx_description
1 polymer ?
#
loop_
_entity_poly.entity_id
_entity_poly.type
_entity_poly.pdbx_seq_one_letter_code
_entity_poly.pdbx_strand_id
1 'polypeptide(L)'
;EWVYFANVASTLDERSVYVSRTRLGEELARAERELDRVPLDPEDTIIVPVPDTSKAAADAMAYQLAIPCREGLIRNRYAGRTFIEGGRARKAKAATKYTPLREVLEGKRVILVEDSIVRSTTMNVLLDRIRDVGGAR
;
A
#
# COMPACT_ATOMS: atom_id res chain seq x y z
N GLU A 1 10.30 -8.24 -11.82
CA GLU A 1 10.85 -6.94 -12.24
C GLU A 1 9.76 -5.87 -12.36
N TRP A 2 8.71 -6.11 -13.12
CA TRP A 2 7.67 -5.12 -13.41
C TRP A 2 6.93 -4.61 -12.17
N VAL A 3 6.69 -5.45 -11.21
CA VAL A 3 5.81 -5.15 -10.07
C VAL A 3 6.52 -4.31 -9.02
N TYR A 4 7.70 -4.72 -8.55
CA TYR A 4 8.38 -4.01 -7.46
C TYR A 4 9.89 -3.86 -7.57
N PHE A 5 10.58 -4.67 -8.38
CA PHE A 5 12.04 -4.70 -8.40
C PHE A 5 12.64 -3.54 -9.19
N ALA A 6 12.13 -3.30 -10.39
CA ALA A 6 12.64 -2.24 -11.24
C ALA A 6 12.32 -0.85 -10.70
N ASN A 7 13.21 0.11 -10.99
CA ASN A 7 12.89 1.50 -10.74
C ASN A 7 11.66 1.92 -11.55
N VAL A 8 10.76 2.68 -10.95
CA VAL A 8 9.49 3.09 -11.57
C VAL A 8 9.69 3.88 -12.88
N ALA A 9 10.78 4.61 -13.01
CA ALA A 9 11.13 5.38 -14.20
C ALA A 9 11.82 4.54 -15.30
N SER A 10 12.08 3.26 -15.05
CA SER A 10 12.75 2.37 -16.01
C SER A 10 11.84 1.95 -17.15
N THR A 11 12.48 1.65 -18.28
CA THR A 11 11.87 0.96 -19.42
C THR A 11 12.52 -0.42 -19.54
N LEU A 12 11.70 -1.47 -19.56
CA LEU A 12 12.11 -2.86 -19.76
C LEU A 12 11.37 -3.42 -20.96
N ASP A 13 12.06 -4.12 -21.83
CA ASP A 13 11.47 -4.72 -23.05
C ASP A 13 10.57 -3.72 -23.80
N GLU A 14 11.08 -2.50 -23.99
CA GLU A 14 10.39 -1.37 -24.65
C GLU A 14 9.10 -0.90 -23.97
N ARG A 15 8.88 -1.29 -22.71
CA ARG A 15 7.70 -0.91 -21.92
C ARG A 15 8.08 -0.14 -20.68
N SER A 16 7.34 0.91 -20.38
CA SER A 16 7.48 1.68 -19.15
C SER A 16 7.01 0.87 -17.94
N VAL A 17 7.85 0.80 -16.91
CA VAL A 17 7.50 0.20 -15.61
C VAL A 17 6.36 0.97 -14.96
N TYR A 18 6.39 2.31 -15.02
CA TYR A 18 5.32 3.15 -14.49
C TYR A 18 3.97 2.82 -15.14
N VAL A 19 3.91 2.77 -16.48
CA VAL A 19 2.66 2.46 -17.20
C VAL A 19 2.16 1.05 -16.87
N SER A 20 3.07 0.09 -16.71
CA SER A 20 2.71 -1.28 -16.34
C SER A 20 2.07 -1.32 -14.93
N ARG A 21 2.63 -0.60 -13.96
CA ARG A 21 2.07 -0.51 -12.61
C ARG A 21 0.74 0.25 -12.56
N THR A 22 0.61 1.29 -13.38
CA THR A 22 -0.67 2.01 -13.56
C THR A 22 -1.77 1.06 -14.04
N ARG A 23 -1.50 0.26 -15.08
CA ARG A 23 -2.45 -0.74 -15.59
C ARG A 23 -2.82 -1.79 -14.55
N LEU A 24 -1.89 -2.23 -13.71
CA LEU A 24 -2.20 -3.12 -12.59
C LEU A 24 -3.18 -2.47 -11.61
N GLY A 25 -3.04 -1.18 -11.32
CA GLY A 25 -3.98 -0.43 -10.50
C GLY A 25 -5.38 -0.33 -11.13
N GLU A 26 -5.47 -0.15 -12.43
CA GLU A 26 -6.73 -0.16 -13.18
C GLU A 26 -7.42 -1.53 -13.09
N GLU A 27 -6.66 -2.62 -13.22
CA GLU A 27 -7.16 -3.99 -13.05
C GLU A 27 -7.64 -4.27 -11.61
N LEU A 28 -6.91 -3.80 -10.60
CA LEU A 28 -7.34 -3.88 -9.21
C LEU A 28 -8.67 -3.14 -8.99
N ALA A 29 -8.83 -1.96 -9.56
CA ALA A 29 -10.07 -1.19 -9.47
C ALA A 29 -11.26 -1.94 -10.10
N ARG A 30 -11.04 -2.57 -11.24
CA ARG A 30 -12.07 -3.40 -11.90
C ARG A 30 -12.46 -4.59 -11.03
N ALA A 31 -11.46 -5.31 -10.53
CA ALA A 31 -11.71 -6.46 -9.65
C ALA A 31 -12.46 -6.06 -8.38
N GLU A 32 -12.14 -4.91 -7.77
CA GLU A 32 -12.81 -4.46 -6.55
C GLU A 32 -14.28 -4.10 -6.80
N ARG A 33 -14.59 -3.47 -7.93
CA ARG A 33 -15.98 -3.22 -8.34
C ARG A 33 -16.76 -4.51 -8.57
N GLU A 34 -16.17 -5.50 -9.25
CA GLU A 34 -16.81 -6.79 -9.53
C GLU A 34 -17.05 -7.60 -8.26
N LEU A 35 -16.13 -7.53 -7.31
CA LEU A 35 -16.22 -8.29 -6.06
C LEU A 35 -17.15 -7.66 -5.02
N ASP A 36 -17.39 -6.36 -5.12
CA ASP A 36 -18.28 -5.56 -4.25
C ASP A 36 -18.11 -5.86 -2.74
N ARG A 37 -16.85 -6.03 -2.31
CA ARG A 37 -16.52 -6.40 -0.93
C ARG A 37 -16.48 -5.24 0.04
N VAL A 38 -16.24 -4.05 -0.48
CA VAL A 38 -16.04 -2.84 0.30
C VAL A 38 -16.91 -1.73 -0.27
N PRO A 39 -17.72 -1.03 0.55
CA PRO A 39 -18.42 0.15 0.10
C PRO A 39 -17.43 1.20 -0.43
N LEU A 40 -17.65 1.64 -1.66
CA LEU A 40 -16.81 2.61 -2.36
C LEU A 40 -17.38 4.03 -2.18
N ASP A 41 -17.48 4.48 -0.92
CA ASP A 41 -17.92 5.83 -0.59
C ASP A 41 -16.71 6.76 -0.42
N PRO A 42 -16.53 7.78 -1.28
CA PRO A 42 -15.38 8.66 -1.23
C PRO A 42 -15.30 9.52 0.05
N GLU A 43 -16.38 9.67 0.80
CA GLU A 43 -16.38 10.39 2.08
C GLU A 43 -15.77 9.54 3.21
N ASP A 44 -16.01 8.23 3.19
CA ASP A 44 -15.60 7.31 4.25
C ASP A 44 -14.44 6.41 3.87
N THR A 45 -14.21 6.18 2.58
CA THR A 45 -13.19 5.26 2.08
C THR A 45 -12.01 6.01 1.47
N ILE A 46 -10.80 5.54 1.74
CA ILE A 46 -9.57 6.05 1.14
C ILE A 46 -8.70 4.90 0.63
N ILE A 47 -7.95 5.18 -0.41
CA ILE A 47 -6.91 4.29 -0.92
C ILE A 47 -5.55 4.74 -0.36
N VAL A 48 -4.82 3.82 0.24
CA VAL A 48 -3.53 4.08 0.87
C VAL A 48 -2.46 3.18 0.24
N PRO A 49 -1.47 3.75 -0.47
CA PRO A 49 -0.34 2.96 -0.96
C PRO A 49 0.62 2.59 0.18
N VAL A 50 1.14 1.38 0.13
CA VAL A 50 2.34 1.04 0.91
C VAL A 50 3.56 1.65 0.19
N PRO A 51 4.27 2.61 0.81
CA PRO A 51 5.38 3.29 0.14
C PRO A 51 6.57 2.35 -0.16
N ASP A 52 7.30 2.57 -1.27
CA ASP A 52 7.12 3.60 -2.29
C ASP A 52 6.58 3.00 -3.61
N THR A 53 6.71 1.70 -3.80
CA THR A 53 6.53 0.98 -5.08
C THR A 53 5.08 0.86 -5.53
N SER A 54 4.13 0.87 -4.61
CA SER A 54 2.69 0.73 -4.91
C SER A 54 1.99 2.05 -5.25
N LYS A 55 2.67 3.20 -5.19
CA LYS A 55 2.05 4.52 -5.45
C LYS A 55 1.39 4.61 -6.81
N ALA A 56 2.06 4.21 -7.88
CA ALA A 56 1.50 4.30 -9.24
C ALA A 56 0.22 3.46 -9.41
N ALA A 57 0.20 2.26 -8.83
CA ALA A 57 -0.98 1.40 -8.87
C ALA A 57 -2.12 1.96 -8.00
N ALA A 58 -1.80 2.48 -6.80
CA ALA A 58 -2.80 3.07 -5.91
C ALA A 58 -3.45 4.32 -6.51
N ASP A 59 -2.66 5.20 -7.14
CA ASP A 59 -3.19 6.40 -7.81
C ASP A 59 -4.13 6.03 -8.97
N ALA A 60 -3.75 5.06 -9.79
CA ALA A 60 -4.59 4.59 -10.90
C ALA A 60 -5.88 3.93 -10.39
N MET A 61 -5.78 3.11 -9.36
CA MET A 61 -6.95 2.49 -8.71
C MET A 61 -7.90 3.56 -8.15
N ALA A 62 -7.35 4.56 -7.46
CA ALA A 62 -8.09 5.67 -6.88
C ALA A 62 -8.85 6.48 -7.93
N TYR A 63 -8.16 6.80 -9.03
CA TYR A 63 -8.77 7.50 -10.15
C TYR A 63 -9.95 6.73 -10.74
N GLN A 64 -9.76 5.43 -10.99
CA GLN A 64 -10.79 4.56 -11.55
C GLN A 64 -12.00 4.39 -10.63
N LEU A 65 -11.79 4.29 -9.32
CA LEU A 65 -12.84 4.09 -8.33
C LEU A 65 -13.52 5.40 -7.89
N ALA A 66 -12.96 6.56 -8.24
CA ALA A 66 -13.33 7.88 -7.72
C ALA A 66 -13.23 7.95 -6.17
N ILE A 67 -12.26 7.23 -5.59
CA ILE A 67 -11.96 7.23 -4.16
C ILE A 67 -10.68 8.03 -3.93
N PRO A 68 -10.57 8.86 -2.90
CA PRO A 68 -9.34 9.61 -2.62
C PRO A 68 -8.15 8.71 -2.34
N CYS A 69 -7.00 8.97 -3.01
CA CYS A 69 -5.71 8.40 -2.64
C CYS A 69 -5.04 9.29 -1.59
N ARG A 70 -4.56 8.70 -0.49
CA ARG A 70 -3.93 9.44 0.60
C ARG A 70 -2.67 8.73 1.10
N GLU A 71 -1.65 9.50 1.43
CA GLU A 71 -0.46 8.98 2.12
C GLU A 71 -0.78 8.72 3.61
N GLY A 72 -1.39 7.57 3.90
CA GLY A 72 -1.68 7.14 5.27
C GLY A 72 -0.51 6.44 5.95
N LEU A 73 0.53 6.11 5.20
CA LEU A 73 1.74 5.43 5.68
C LEU A 73 2.98 6.18 5.22
N ILE A 74 3.86 6.50 6.16
CA ILE A 74 5.16 7.09 5.87
C ILE A 74 6.26 6.07 6.08
N ARG A 75 7.17 5.94 5.11
CA ARG A 75 8.33 5.08 5.23
C ARG A 75 9.35 5.69 6.19
N ASN A 76 9.70 4.95 7.23
CA ASN A 76 10.76 5.34 8.15
C ASN A 76 12.13 5.01 7.53
N ARG A 77 12.82 6.01 7.01
CA ARG A 77 14.13 5.86 6.34
C ARG A 77 15.25 5.44 7.30
N TYR A 78 15.08 5.65 8.60
CA TYR A 78 16.09 5.35 9.61
C TYR A 78 15.98 3.94 10.19
N ALA A 79 14.87 3.23 10.01
CA ALA A 79 14.62 1.89 10.55
C ALA A 79 15.41 0.76 9.83
N GLY A 80 16.19 1.04 8.78
CA GLY A 80 16.82 0.06 7.89
C GLY A 80 18.28 -0.32 8.23
N ARG A 81 18.94 0.26 9.24
CA ARG A 81 20.38 0.12 9.46
C ARG A 81 20.80 -0.73 10.67
N THR A 82 19.92 -1.46 11.31
CA THR A 82 20.31 -2.34 12.42
C THR A 82 20.41 -3.79 11.98
N PHE A 83 21.54 -4.42 12.39
CA PHE A 83 22.05 -5.73 12.06
C PHE A 83 21.05 -6.91 12.26
N ILE A 84 21.40 -8.04 11.64
CA ILE A 84 20.70 -9.34 11.59
C ILE A 84 20.45 -9.88 13.01
N GLU A 85 19.18 -9.92 13.43
CA GLU A 85 18.74 -10.62 14.64
C GLU A 85 17.47 -11.45 14.39
N GLY A 86 17.28 -12.51 15.19
CA GLY A 86 16.30 -13.59 14.97
C GLY A 86 14.82 -13.20 15.02
N GLY A 87 13.93 -14.16 14.82
CA GLY A 87 12.50 -14.05 14.52
C GLY A 87 11.63 -13.03 15.26
N ARG A 88 11.90 -12.68 16.53
CA ARG A 88 11.20 -11.60 17.25
C ARG A 88 11.58 -10.20 16.73
N ALA A 89 12.84 -10.04 16.30
CA ALA A 89 13.34 -8.80 15.71
C ALA A 89 12.74 -8.52 14.34
N ARG A 90 12.29 -9.53 13.57
CA ARG A 90 11.59 -9.32 12.30
C ARG A 90 10.21 -8.69 12.47
N LYS A 91 9.45 -9.09 13.50
CA LYS A 91 8.14 -8.45 13.79
C LYS A 91 8.33 -7.00 14.24
N ALA A 92 9.33 -6.73 15.10
CA ALA A 92 9.67 -5.38 15.51
C ALA A 92 10.18 -4.51 14.35
N LYS A 93 11.00 -5.06 13.43
CA LYS A 93 11.46 -4.36 12.20
C LYS A 93 10.35 -4.06 11.22
N ALA A 94 9.42 -4.98 10.99
CA ALA A 94 8.24 -4.74 10.17
C ALA A 94 7.38 -3.63 10.79
N ALA A 95 7.25 -3.61 12.12
CA ALA A 95 6.52 -2.59 12.86
C ALA A 95 7.16 -1.19 12.75
N THR A 96 8.50 -1.09 12.60
CA THR A 96 9.21 0.21 12.54
C THR A 96 9.42 0.73 11.12
N LYS A 97 9.20 -0.09 10.10
CA LYS A 97 9.44 0.28 8.69
C LYS A 97 8.49 1.37 8.19
N TYR A 98 7.25 1.36 8.65
CA TYR A 98 6.24 2.33 8.27
C TYR A 98 5.58 2.96 9.50
N THR A 99 5.29 4.24 9.42
CA THR A 99 4.55 4.99 10.45
C THR A 99 3.17 5.33 9.90
N PRO A 100 2.09 4.82 10.49
CA PRO A 100 0.73 5.21 10.11
C PRO A 100 0.43 6.62 10.61
N LEU A 101 -0.24 7.41 9.75
CA LEU A 101 -0.66 8.76 10.06
C LEU A 101 -2.11 8.75 10.58
N ARG A 102 -2.28 8.97 11.88
CA ARG A 102 -3.60 9.00 12.52
C ARG A 102 -4.53 10.00 11.86
N GLU A 103 -4.04 11.20 11.55
CA GLU A 103 -4.79 12.31 10.96
C GLU A 103 -5.41 11.96 9.60
N VAL A 104 -4.84 10.97 8.90
CA VAL A 104 -5.31 10.50 7.60
C VAL A 104 -6.23 9.29 7.74
N LEU A 105 -5.94 8.42 8.70
CA LEU A 105 -6.53 7.08 8.81
C LEU A 105 -7.73 7.03 9.76
N GLU A 106 -7.79 7.91 10.77
CA GLU A 106 -8.80 7.83 11.81
C GLU A 106 -10.21 7.98 11.25
N GLY A 107 -11.08 7.04 11.59
CA GLY A 107 -12.46 6.99 11.12
C GLY A 107 -12.65 6.65 9.64
N LYS A 108 -11.58 6.38 8.89
CA LYS A 108 -11.66 6.02 7.47
C LYS A 108 -11.60 4.52 7.25
N ARG A 109 -12.37 4.04 6.31
CA ARG A 109 -12.20 2.72 5.71
C ARG A 109 -11.02 2.77 4.75
N VAL A 110 -10.07 1.86 4.92
CA VAL A 110 -8.79 1.88 4.20
C VAL A 110 -8.71 0.72 3.22
N ILE A 111 -8.57 1.02 1.94
CA ILE A 111 -8.13 0.08 0.92
C ILE A 111 -6.61 0.22 0.80
N LEU A 112 -5.90 -0.78 1.33
CA LEU A 112 -4.44 -0.79 1.32
C LEU A 112 -3.92 -1.42 0.02
N VAL A 113 -3.10 -0.71 -0.72
CA VAL A 113 -2.50 -1.18 -1.96
C VAL A 113 -1.02 -1.49 -1.73
N GLU A 114 -0.64 -2.76 -1.97
CA GLU A 114 0.72 -3.25 -1.88
C GLU A 114 1.15 -3.84 -3.24
N ASP A 115 2.43 -3.79 -3.54
CA ASP A 115 2.98 -4.35 -4.77
C ASP A 115 3.08 -5.88 -4.75
N SER A 116 3.29 -6.48 -3.59
CA SER A 116 3.46 -7.93 -3.44
C SER A 116 3.18 -8.42 -2.03
N ILE A 117 2.42 -9.50 -1.91
CA ILE A 117 2.17 -10.21 -0.66
C ILE A 117 2.84 -11.59 -0.73
N VAL A 118 4.10 -11.69 -0.29
CA VAL A 118 4.85 -12.96 -0.29
C VAL A 118 4.61 -13.74 1.00
N ARG A 119 4.65 -13.05 2.13
CA ARG A 119 4.34 -13.61 3.45
C ARG A 119 3.43 -12.65 4.19
N SER A 120 2.28 -13.10 4.58
CA SER A 120 1.27 -12.28 5.26
C SER A 120 1.73 -11.66 6.59
N THR A 121 2.83 -12.14 7.18
CA THR A 121 3.34 -11.66 8.48
C THR A 121 3.59 -10.16 8.51
N THR A 122 4.23 -9.60 7.47
CA THR A 122 4.51 -8.15 7.39
C THR A 122 3.23 -7.37 7.18
N MET A 123 2.34 -7.88 6.33
CA MET A 123 1.06 -7.24 6.06
C MET A 123 0.16 -7.24 7.30
N ASN A 124 0.07 -8.34 8.05
CA ASN A 124 -0.72 -8.40 9.27
C ASN A 124 -0.26 -7.38 10.31
N VAL A 125 1.06 -7.26 10.53
CA VAL A 125 1.61 -6.24 11.43
C VAL A 125 1.23 -4.82 10.98
N LEU A 126 1.26 -4.56 9.69
CA LEU A 126 0.89 -3.26 9.13
C LEU A 126 -0.60 -2.96 9.32
N LEU A 127 -1.46 -3.95 9.04
CA LEU A 127 -2.90 -3.83 9.25
C LEU A 127 -3.26 -3.59 10.72
N ASP A 128 -2.61 -4.30 11.64
CA ASP A 128 -2.83 -4.09 13.08
C ASP A 128 -2.46 -2.66 13.49
N ARG A 129 -1.35 -2.13 13.00
CA ARG A 129 -0.95 -0.74 13.28
C ARG A 129 -1.89 0.30 12.68
N ILE A 130 -2.45 0.05 11.50
CA ILE A 130 -3.46 0.93 10.90
C ILE A 130 -4.73 0.95 11.77
N ARG A 131 -5.14 -0.22 12.28
CA ARG A 131 -6.27 -0.32 13.22
C ARG A 131 -6.02 0.37 14.54
N ASP A 132 -4.82 0.26 15.09
CA ASP A 132 -4.43 0.89 16.35
C ASP A 132 -4.53 2.43 16.31
N VAL A 133 -4.36 3.04 15.13
CA VAL A 133 -4.53 4.48 14.96
C VAL A 133 -5.95 4.89 14.54
N GLY A 134 -6.89 3.97 14.53
CA GLY A 134 -8.30 4.24 14.25
C GLY A 134 -8.73 4.05 12.81
N GLY A 135 -7.90 3.44 11.96
CA GLY A 135 -8.31 2.98 10.63
C GLY A 135 -9.38 1.89 10.75
N ALA A 136 -10.57 2.14 10.20
CA ALA A 136 -11.65 1.16 10.18
C ALA A 136 -11.36 0.04 9.18
N ARG A 137 -12.07 -1.09 9.35
CA ARG A 137 -12.00 -2.25 8.46
C ARG A 137 -12.45 -1.93 7.05
#